data_f21e65eaa54c4a3b439b0f26e472bb95
#
_entry.id   f21e65eaa54c4a3b439b0f26e472bb95
#
_cell.length_a   1.000
_cell.length_b   1.000
_cell.length_c   1.000
_cell.angle_alpha   90.00
_cell.angle_beta   90.00
_cell.angle_gamma   90.00
#
_symmetry.space_group_name_H-M   'P 1'
#
loop_
_entity.id
_entity.type
_entity.pdbx_description
1 polymer ?
#
loop_
_entity_poly.entity_id
_entity_poly.type
_entity_poly.pdbx_seq_one_letter_code
_entity_poly.pdbx_strand_id
1 'polypeptide(L)'
;MKNWLLLGALFLTFGVCASTQTQPPKRKKLLFIGEVKGFEHDSVSHAMATIEKLGQQSGLWDTFLRTDSELLTKQKLNNNAKNLDYFDAVMFYTTGELDLNDEQKAALLSFVKDDGKGFLGTHSATDTFYKWPEYGEMIGGYFNDHPWGQVHLKINVEDRAFPATKHFPPSLTFYDEIYQFKEPYSREKLRVLMSVDPSSVDLSNPRVKRSDKDFAITWVHQYGKGRVFYSSLGHREEVWDRPDIQQMWIEGVKWAMGMTEGDATPRPKPAN
;
A
#
# COMPACT_ATOMS: atom_id res chain seq x y z
N MET A 1 9.68 20.90 89.86
CA MET A 1 8.78 21.14 88.71
C MET A 1 9.64 21.02 87.42
N LYS A 2 9.57 19.89 86.76
CA LYS A 2 10.38 19.63 85.50
C LYS A 2 9.43 19.67 84.31
N ASN A 3 9.58 20.65 83.44
CA ASN A 3 8.84 20.78 82.21
C ASN A 3 9.49 19.90 81.11
N TRP A 4 8.76 18.98 80.53
CA TRP A 4 9.17 18.21 79.35
C TRP A 4 8.51 18.84 78.13
N LEU A 5 9.35 19.35 77.22
CA LEU A 5 8.95 19.77 75.89
C LEU A 5 8.99 18.56 74.98
N LEU A 6 7.85 18.17 74.42
CA LEU A 6 7.71 17.19 73.34
C LEU A 6 7.91 17.88 71.99
N LEU A 7 9.02 17.56 71.29
CA LEU A 7 9.23 17.94 69.90
C LEU A 7 8.49 16.88 69.03
N GLY A 8 7.44 17.31 68.34
CA GLY A 8 6.81 16.51 67.31
C GLY A 8 7.58 16.61 66.00
N ALA A 9 8.16 15.53 65.54
CA ALA A 9 8.76 15.44 64.22
C ALA A 9 7.70 15.19 63.16
N LEU A 10 7.51 16.17 62.25
CA LEU A 10 6.60 16.08 61.11
C LEU A 10 7.33 15.36 59.95
N PHE A 11 7.01 14.10 59.68
CA PHE A 11 7.51 13.38 58.50
C PHE A 11 6.68 13.77 57.29
N LEU A 12 7.26 14.59 56.42
CA LEU A 12 6.76 14.84 55.05
C LEU A 12 7.17 13.68 54.14
N THR A 13 6.22 12.81 53.81
CA THR A 13 6.40 11.77 52.78
C THR A 13 6.23 12.40 51.41
N PHE A 14 7.33 12.61 50.70
CA PHE A 14 7.33 12.92 49.27
C PHE A 14 6.90 11.67 48.49
N GLY A 15 5.66 11.66 48.02
CA GLY A 15 5.21 10.66 47.04
C GLY A 15 5.89 10.90 45.68
N VAL A 16 6.84 10.03 45.35
CA VAL A 16 7.42 10.01 43.99
C VAL A 16 6.36 9.43 43.04
N CYS A 17 5.65 10.29 42.28
CA CYS A 17 4.86 9.87 41.15
C CYS A 17 5.85 9.35 40.06
N ALA A 18 6.04 8.04 39.99
CA ALA A 18 6.70 7.41 38.85
C ALA A 18 5.80 7.56 37.61
N SER A 19 6.10 8.53 36.78
CA SER A 19 5.55 8.60 35.43
C SER A 19 6.03 7.38 34.64
N THR A 20 5.15 6.41 34.40
CA THR A 20 5.40 5.33 33.45
C THR A 20 5.53 5.96 32.07
N GLN A 21 6.75 6.25 31.62
CA GLN A 21 7.02 6.56 30.22
C GLN A 21 6.71 5.30 29.42
N THR A 22 5.52 5.27 28.80
CA THR A 22 5.20 4.28 27.77
C THR A 22 6.13 4.53 26.60
N GLN A 23 7.02 3.57 26.31
CA GLN A 23 7.85 3.66 25.10
C GLN A 23 6.93 3.80 23.89
N PRO A 24 7.27 4.68 22.91
CA PRO A 24 6.49 4.81 21.70
C PRO A 24 6.41 3.45 21.01
N PRO A 25 5.28 3.10 20.38
CA PRO A 25 5.11 1.82 19.71
C PRO A 25 6.21 1.64 18.66
N LYS A 26 6.76 0.43 18.59
CA LYS A 26 7.82 0.09 17.64
C LYS A 26 7.31 0.30 16.21
N ARG A 27 7.99 1.14 15.44
CA ARG A 27 7.66 1.40 14.04
C ARG A 27 7.71 0.11 13.22
N LYS A 28 6.73 -0.06 12.33
CA LYS A 28 6.71 -1.12 11.33
C LYS A 28 7.81 -0.89 10.27
N LYS A 29 8.12 -1.90 9.48
CA LYS A 29 9.19 -1.86 8.46
C LYS A 29 8.59 -2.11 7.08
N LEU A 30 8.72 -1.13 6.18
CA LEU A 30 8.29 -1.19 4.79
C LEU A 30 9.50 -1.32 3.87
N LEU A 31 9.55 -2.37 3.06
CA LEU A 31 10.48 -2.44 1.94
C LEU A 31 9.77 -1.88 0.69
N PHE A 32 10.29 -0.79 0.12
CA PHE A 32 9.76 -0.22 -1.11
C PHE A 32 10.75 -0.41 -2.26
N ILE A 33 10.32 -1.14 -3.29
CA ILE A 33 11.11 -1.47 -4.48
C ILE A 33 10.61 -0.66 -5.67
N GLY A 34 11.53 0.15 -6.24
CA GLY A 34 11.34 0.95 -7.44
C GLY A 34 12.25 0.46 -8.58
N GLU A 35 12.25 -0.85 -8.86
CA GLU A 35 13.05 -1.45 -9.94
C GLU A 35 12.30 -1.41 -11.27
N VAL A 36 12.96 -0.92 -12.33
CA VAL A 36 12.39 -0.74 -13.65
C VAL A 36 13.17 -1.58 -14.69
N LYS A 37 12.46 -2.51 -15.35
CA LYS A 37 12.96 -3.32 -16.49
C LYS A 37 12.11 -3.13 -17.74
N GLY A 38 11.05 -2.32 -17.66
CA GLY A 38 10.15 -1.95 -18.75
C GLY A 38 10.13 -0.44 -18.94
N PHE A 39 8.92 0.14 -19.00
CA PHE A 39 8.74 1.58 -19.10
C PHE A 39 9.18 2.27 -17.81
N GLU A 40 10.04 3.28 -17.91
CA GLU A 40 10.52 4.08 -16.79
C GLU A 40 9.57 5.26 -16.53
N HIS A 41 8.93 5.27 -15.37
CA HIS A 41 8.06 6.36 -14.95
C HIS A 41 8.87 7.38 -14.12
N ASP A 42 8.80 8.66 -14.50
CA ASP A 42 9.49 9.74 -13.77
C ASP A 42 9.06 9.80 -12.29
N SER A 43 7.81 9.45 -12.02
CA SER A 43 7.23 9.49 -10.68
C SER A 43 7.71 8.39 -9.71
N VAL A 44 8.51 7.39 -10.14
CA VAL A 44 8.99 6.32 -9.25
C VAL A 44 9.77 6.89 -8.07
N SER A 45 10.76 7.74 -8.34
CA SER A 45 11.59 8.33 -7.28
C SER A 45 10.77 9.26 -6.37
N HIS A 46 9.84 10.03 -6.93
CA HIS A 46 8.95 10.92 -6.19
C HIS A 46 8.01 10.12 -5.25
N ALA A 47 7.44 9.01 -5.76
CA ALA A 47 6.63 8.10 -4.97
C ALA A 47 7.41 7.51 -3.79
N MET A 48 8.63 7.04 -4.04
CA MET A 48 9.51 6.47 -3.02
C MET A 48 9.81 7.48 -1.92
N ALA A 49 10.18 8.71 -2.29
CA ALA A 49 10.45 9.80 -1.34
C ALA A 49 9.19 10.18 -0.54
N THR A 50 8.02 10.22 -1.20
CA THR A 50 6.76 10.54 -0.55
C THR A 50 6.39 9.49 0.50
N ILE A 51 6.45 8.20 0.19
CA ILE A 51 6.13 7.12 1.13
C ILE A 51 7.11 7.10 2.32
N GLU A 52 8.39 7.36 2.08
CA GLU A 52 9.37 7.52 3.17
C GLU A 52 8.98 8.68 4.09
N LYS A 53 8.73 9.86 3.53
CA LYS A 53 8.31 11.06 4.26
C LYS A 53 7.05 10.80 5.09
N LEU A 54 6.03 10.15 4.52
CA LEU A 54 4.80 9.81 5.23
C LEU A 54 5.04 8.87 6.41
N GLY A 55 5.91 7.87 6.26
CA GLY A 55 6.31 6.98 7.36
C GLY A 55 6.99 7.72 8.50
N GLN A 56 7.93 8.60 8.16
CA GLN A 56 8.66 9.42 9.13
C GLN A 56 7.74 10.41 9.86
N GLN A 57 6.92 11.15 9.13
CA GLN A 57 6.02 12.17 9.68
C GLN A 57 4.93 11.57 10.55
N SER A 58 4.36 10.43 10.15
CA SER A 58 3.35 9.74 10.94
C SER A 58 3.91 8.99 12.14
N GLY A 59 5.21 8.66 12.12
CA GLY A 59 5.84 7.81 13.13
C GLY A 59 5.41 6.34 13.09
N LEU A 60 4.69 5.91 12.04
CA LEU A 60 4.07 4.59 11.97
C LEU A 60 5.01 3.52 11.43
N TRP A 61 5.84 3.85 10.44
CA TRP A 61 6.80 2.91 9.85
C TRP A 61 8.10 3.59 9.44
N ASP A 62 9.15 2.77 9.27
CA ASP A 62 10.39 3.14 8.61
C ASP A 62 10.41 2.50 7.23
N THR A 63 10.73 3.28 6.19
CA THR A 63 10.82 2.81 4.81
C THR A 63 12.25 2.47 4.43
N PHE A 64 12.43 1.33 3.77
CA PHE A 64 13.69 0.88 3.18
C PHE A 64 13.55 0.93 1.66
N LEU A 65 14.19 1.89 1.03
CA LEU A 65 14.11 2.12 -0.41
C LEU A 65 15.14 1.27 -1.14
N ARG A 66 14.73 0.58 -2.21
CA ARG A 66 15.57 -0.21 -3.09
C ARG A 66 15.20 0.01 -4.55
N THR A 67 16.23 0.03 -5.40
CA THR A 67 16.12 0.03 -6.86
C THR A 67 16.52 -1.33 -7.46
N ASP A 68 16.60 -2.33 -6.62
CA ASP A 68 16.88 -3.73 -6.92
C ASP A 68 16.00 -4.64 -6.06
N SER A 69 15.92 -5.91 -6.42
CA SER A 69 15.12 -6.93 -5.75
C SER A 69 15.93 -7.92 -4.92
N GLU A 70 17.18 -7.62 -4.58
CA GLU A 70 18.06 -8.54 -3.84
C GLU A 70 17.54 -8.90 -2.45
N LEU A 71 16.79 -8.00 -1.79
CA LEU A 71 16.23 -8.26 -0.46
C LEU A 71 14.98 -9.15 -0.48
N LEU A 72 14.43 -9.48 -1.66
CA LEU A 72 13.26 -10.36 -1.80
C LEU A 72 13.63 -11.83 -1.61
N THR A 73 14.17 -12.17 -0.48
CA THR A 73 14.57 -13.53 -0.13
C THR A 73 14.40 -13.77 1.38
N LYS A 74 14.21 -15.03 1.78
CA LYS A 74 14.29 -15.46 3.18
C LYS A 74 15.66 -16.04 3.54
N GLN A 75 16.56 -16.15 2.59
CA GLN A 75 17.93 -16.58 2.85
C GLN A 75 18.69 -15.54 3.67
N LYS A 76 19.61 -16.04 4.49
CA LYS A 76 20.50 -15.15 5.24
C LYS A 76 21.47 -14.48 4.27
N LEU A 77 21.38 -13.15 4.21
CA LEU A 77 22.29 -12.33 3.41
C LEU A 77 23.56 -12.00 4.18
N ASN A 78 24.65 -11.76 3.44
CA ASN A 78 25.92 -11.36 4.01
C ASN A 78 25.89 -9.94 4.61
N ASN A 79 26.88 -9.62 5.45
CA ASN A 79 27.14 -8.27 5.96
C ASN A 79 25.95 -7.61 6.69
N ASN A 80 25.14 -8.38 7.42
CA ASN A 80 23.96 -7.87 8.14
C ASN A 80 22.87 -7.23 7.25
N ALA A 81 22.88 -7.50 5.94
CA ALA A 81 21.80 -7.08 5.07
C ALA A 81 20.46 -7.69 5.53
N LYS A 82 19.41 -6.91 5.44
CA LYS A 82 18.06 -7.37 5.82
C LYS A 82 17.49 -8.22 4.69
N ASN A 83 16.75 -9.27 5.04
CA ASN A 83 15.95 -10.08 4.14
C ASN A 83 14.44 -9.86 4.45
N LEU A 84 13.55 -10.60 3.79
CA LEU A 84 12.10 -10.44 3.98
C LEU A 84 11.64 -10.60 5.43
N ASP A 85 12.29 -11.44 6.24
CA ASP A 85 11.90 -11.66 7.64
C ASP A 85 11.97 -10.39 8.51
N TYR A 86 12.73 -9.39 8.06
CA TYR A 86 12.86 -8.11 8.76
C TYR A 86 11.67 -7.18 8.54
N PHE A 87 10.91 -7.34 7.46
CA PHE A 87 9.89 -6.41 7.02
C PHE A 87 8.48 -6.83 7.45
N ASP A 88 7.59 -5.86 7.54
CA ASP A 88 6.15 -6.06 7.81
C ASP A 88 5.32 -5.95 6.53
N ALA A 89 5.82 -5.26 5.52
CA ALA A 89 5.21 -5.19 4.20
C ALA A 89 6.26 -4.91 3.11
N VAL A 90 5.90 -5.27 1.88
CA VAL A 90 6.63 -4.92 0.64
C VAL A 90 5.73 -4.05 -0.22
N MET A 91 6.28 -2.99 -0.83
CA MET A 91 5.60 -2.13 -1.79
C MET A 91 6.37 -2.12 -3.11
N PHE A 92 5.65 -2.22 -4.23
CA PHE A 92 6.20 -2.18 -5.57
C PHE A 92 5.72 -0.95 -6.36
N TYR A 93 6.67 -0.27 -6.97
CA TYR A 93 6.47 0.60 -8.13
C TYR A 93 7.45 0.15 -9.20
N THR A 94 7.12 -0.91 -9.91
CA THR A 94 8.03 -1.67 -10.77
C THR A 94 7.44 -1.84 -12.16
N THR A 95 8.27 -2.12 -13.16
CA THR A 95 7.83 -2.50 -14.51
C THR A 95 8.68 -3.62 -15.09
N GLY A 96 8.05 -4.46 -15.92
CA GLY A 96 8.72 -5.50 -16.69
C GLY A 96 9.05 -6.77 -15.89
N GLU A 97 9.91 -7.60 -16.46
CA GLU A 97 10.33 -8.85 -15.83
C GLU A 97 11.58 -8.58 -15.00
N LEU A 98 11.43 -8.48 -13.68
CA LEU A 98 12.56 -8.32 -12.77
C LEU A 98 13.34 -9.66 -12.66
N ASP A 99 14.64 -9.57 -12.38
CA ASP A 99 15.55 -10.72 -12.34
C ASP A 99 15.44 -11.51 -11.02
N LEU A 100 14.23 -11.99 -10.67
CA LEU A 100 14.02 -12.87 -9.52
C LEU A 100 14.25 -14.33 -9.89
N ASN A 101 15.06 -15.02 -9.09
CA ASN A 101 15.16 -16.48 -9.17
C ASN A 101 13.95 -17.16 -8.49
N ASP A 102 13.83 -18.47 -8.63
CA ASP A 102 12.67 -19.23 -8.11
C ASP A 102 12.57 -19.18 -6.58
N GLU A 103 13.70 -19.11 -5.87
CA GLU A 103 13.71 -18.95 -4.40
C GLU A 103 13.11 -17.59 -4.00
N GLN A 104 13.52 -16.51 -4.65
CA GLN A 104 13.03 -15.18 -4.39
C GLN A 104 11.52 -15.04 -4.70
N LYS A 105 11.07 -15.66 -5.79
CA LYS A 105 9.65 -15.73 -6.13
C LYS A 105 8.86 -16.47 -5.05
N ALA A 106 9.34 -17.65 -4.65
CA ALA A 106 8.71 -18.43 -3.58
C ALA A 106 8.73 -17.68 -2.24
N ALA A 107 9.83 -16.98 -1.93
CA ALA A 107 9.98 -16.19 -0.72
C ALA A 107 8.96 -15.02 -0.66
N LEU A 108 8.78 -14.27 -1.76
CA LEU A 108 7.82 -13.18 -1.83
C LEU A 108 6.37 -13.69 -1.67
N LEU A 109 5.99 -14.76 -2.36
CA LEU A 109 4.66 -15.33 -2.22
C LEU A 109 4.40 -15.82 -0.78
N SER A 110 5.34 -16.56 -0.21
CA SER A 110 5.20 -17.09 1.15
C SER A 110 5.20 -15.98 2.22
N PHE A 111 5.96 -14.90 2.02
CA PHE A 111 5.94 -13.71 2.88
C PHE A 111 4.52 -13.14 3.02
N VAL A 112 3.78 -13.04 1.92
CA VAL A 112 2.40 -12.56 1.95
C VAL A 112 1.45 -13.66 2.40
N LYS A 113 1.45 -14.80 1.68
CA LYS A 113 0.44 -15.85 1.82
C LYS A 113 0.51 -16.58 3.14
N ASP A 114 1.72 -16.94 3.60
CA ASP A 114 1.92 -17.85 4.73
C ASP A 114 2.29 -17.08 6.01
N ASP A 115 3.14 -16.05 5.91
CA ASP A 115 3.57 -15.25 7.06
C ASP A 115 2.56 -14.15 7.41
N GLY A 116 1.58 -13.87 6.53
CA GLY A 116 0.54 -12.89 6.78
C GLY A 116 1.02 -11.43 6.69
N LYS A 117 2.08 -11.20 5.94
CA LYS A 117 2.65 -9.86 5.74
C LYS A 117 1.92 -9.08 4.65
N GLY A 118 2.14 -7.75 4.61
CA GLY A 118 1.48 -6.89 3.64
C GLY A 118 2.19 -6.85 2.29
N PHE A 119 1.39 -6.73 1.22
CA PHE A 119 1.89 -6.36 -0.09
C PHE A 119 1.14 -5.13 -0.62
N LEU A 120 1.88 -4.17 -1.15
CA LEU A 120 1.30 -2.98 -1.78
C LEU A 120 1.83 -2.86 -3.21
N GLY A 121 0.96 -2.53 -4.14
CA GLY A 121 1.33 -2.19 -5.50
C GLY A 121 0.84 -0.81 -5.87
N THR A 122 1.66 -0.05 -6.59
CA THR A 122 1.23 1.22 -7.15
C THR A 122 1.47 1.25 -8.65
N HIS A 123 0.56 1.89 -9.37
CA HIS A 123 0.59 2.16 -10.80
C HIS A 123 1.09 0.96 -11.61
N SER A 124 2.32 1.00 -12.11
CA SER A 124 2.90 -0.05 -12.97
C SER A 124 3.30 -1.34 -12.26
N ALA A 125 3.05 -1.48 -10.96
CA ALA A 125 3.25 -2.77 -10.32
C ALA A 125 2.43 -3.91 -10.96
N THR A 126 1.31 -3.60 -11.64
CA THR A 126 0.54 -4.55 -12.46
C THR A 126 1.11 -4.77 -13.87
N ASP A 127 2.07 -3.93 -14.30
CA ASP A 127 2.85 -4.06 -15.54
C ASP A 127 4.18 -4.78 -15.28
N THR A 128 4.17 -5.73 -14.36
CA THR A 128 5.34 -6.46 -13.85
C THR A 128 5.05 -7.96 -13.87
N PHE A 129 6.05 -8.78 -14.22
CA PHE A 129 6.00 -10.25 -14.11
C PHE A 129 4.88 -10.94 -14.89
N TYR A 130 4.64 -10.57 -16.14
CA TYR A 130 3.63 -11.23 -16.98
C TYR A 130 3.81 -12.74 -17.15
N LYS A 131 5.04 -13.23 -16.94
CA LYS A 131 5.38 -14.67 -17.04
C LYS A 131 5.26 -15.40 -15.70
N TRP A 132 4.77 -14.72 -14.66
CA TRP A 132 4.63 -15.32 -13.32
C TRP A 132 3.18 -15.19 -12.84
N PRO A 133 2.31 -16.18 -13.19
CA PRO A 133 0.87 -16.14 -12.89
C PRO A 133 0.54 -15.93 -11.41
N GLU A 134 1.33 -16.52 -10.50
CA GLU A 134 1.09 -16.40 -9.06
C GLU A 134 1.29 -14.97 -8.56
N TYR A 135 2.17 -14.18 -9.20
CA TYR A 135 2.27 -12.75 -8.93
C TYR A 135 0.99 -12.02 -9.35
N GLY A 136 0.45 -12.34 -10.54
CA GLY A 136 -0.82 -11.79 -11.00
C GLY A 136 -1.97 -12.08 -10.04
N GLU A 137 -2.07 -13.32 -9.53
CA GLU A 137 -3.05 -13.69 -8.50
C GLU A 137 -2.81 -12.93 -7.19
N MET A 138 -1.56 -12.71 -6.79
CA MET A 138 -1.23 -11.96 -5.59
C MET A 138 -1.58 -10.48 -5.73
N ILE A 139 -1.20 -9.79 -6.81
CA ILE A 139 -1.49 -8.37 -6.99
C ILE A 139 -2.95 -8.10 -7.40
N GLY A 140 -3.62 -9.10 -7.98
CA GLY A 140 -5.04 -9.05 -8.33
C GLY A 140 -5.37 -8.75 -9.79
N GLY A 141 -4.39 -8.64 -10.67
CA GLY A 141 -4.59 -8.41 -12.10
C GLY A 141 -3.35 -7.90 -12.80
N TYR A 142 -3.34 -8.00 -14.13
CA TYR A 142 -2.27 -7.43 -14.95
C TYR A 142 -2.75 -6.23 -15.74
N PHE A 143 -1.86 -5.27 -15.93
CA PHE A 143 -2.04 -4.18 -16.87
C PHE A 143 -2.39 -4.72 -18.27
N ASN A 144 -3.39 -4.13 -18.89
CA ASN A 144 -3.80 -4.50 -20.25
C ASN A 144 -3.63 -3.35 -21.25
N ASP A 145 -3.92 -2.14 -20.82
CA ASP A 145 -3.75 -0.92 -21.63
C ASP A 145 -4.11 0.33 -20.77
N HIS A 146 -3.77 1.52 -21.29
CA HIS A 146 -4.21 2.83 -20.82
C HIS A 146 -4.88 3.60 -21.98
N PRO A 147 -6.11 3.25 -22.39
CA PRO A 147 -6.70 3.69 -23.64
C PRO A 147 -6.86 5.20 -23.76
N TRP A 148 -6.93 5.91 -22.65
CA TRP A 148 -7.12 7.37 -22.64
C TRP A 148 -5.84 8.16 -22.39
N GLY A 149 -4.71 7.49 -22.08
CA GLY A 149 -3.47 8.15 -21.68
C GLY A 149 -3.67 8.99 -20.40
N GLN A 150 -3.01 10.12 -20.33
CA GLN A 150 -3.18 11.09 -19.24
C GLN A 150 -4.39 11.99 -19.53
N VAL A 151 -5.40 11.94 -18.69
CA VAL A 151 -6.68 12.62 -18.93
C VAL A 151 -7.35 13.04 -17.63
N HIS A 152 -8.16 14.10 -17.70
CA HIS A 152 -9.13 14.40 -16.64
C HIS A 152 -10.27 13.40 -16.68
N LEU A 153 -10.48 12.68 -15.59
CA LEU A 153 -11.55 11.72 -15.47
C LEU A 153 -12.24 11.80 -14.11
N LYS A 154 -13.48 11.35 -14.06
CA LYS A 154 -14.23 11.25 -12.82
C LYS A 154 -14.04 9.85 -12.22
N ILE A 155 -13.74 9.83 -10.95
CA ILE A 155 -13.56 8.62 -10.14
C ILE A 155 -14.75 8.48 -9.20
N ASN A 156 -15.35 7.30 -9.16
CA ASN A 156 -16.35 6.91 -8.17
C ASN A 156 -15.64 6.24 -6.99
N VAL A 157 -15.91 6.71 -5.77
CA VAL A 157 -15.45 6.08 -4.52
C VAL A 157 -16.51 5.08 -4.11
N GLU A 158 -16.29 3.81 -4.46
CA GLU A 158 -17.27 2.75 -4.27
C GLU A 158 -17.38 2.30 -2.81
N ASP A 159 -16.27 2.36 -2.08
CA ASP A 159 -16.23 1.98 -0.67
C ASP A 159 -15.73 3.12 0.23
N ARG A 160 -16.67 3.88 0.76
CA ARG A 160 -16.39 4.97 1.70
C ARG A 160 -16.34 4.53 3.17
N ALA A 161 -16.51 3.24 3.44
CA ALA A 161 -16.32 2.69 4.78
C ALA A 161 -14.90 2.18 4.98
N PHE A 162 -14.16 1.90 3.89
CA PHE A 162 -12.78 1.42 3.99
C PHE A 162 -11.83 2.54 4.45
N PRO A 163 -10.87 2.26 5.36
CA PRO A 163 -9.99 3.28 5.92
C PRO A 163 -9.28 4.16 4.88
N ALA A 164 -8.75 3.56 3.82
CA ALA A 164 -7.99 4.28 2.80
C ALA A 164 -8.85 5.19 1.90
N THR A 165 -10.17 5.04 1.91
CA THR A 165 -11.06 5.80 1.02
C THR A 165 -12.14 6.59 1.74
N LYS A 166 -12.27 6.45 3.05
CA LYS A 166 -13.34 7.10 3.85
C LYS A 166 -13.32 8.63 3.83
N HIS A 167 -12.16 9.24 3.60
CA HIS A 167 -11.98 10.69 3.59
C HIS A 167 -12.33 11.34 2.25
N PHE A 168 -12.45 10.54 1.17
CA PHE A 168 -12.86 11.05 -0.14
C PHE A 168 -14.36 11.35 -0.21
N PRO A 169 -14.77 12.33 -1.04
CA PRO A 169 -16.18 12.50 -1.42
C PRO A 169 -16.66 11.28 -2.22
N PRO A 170 -17.97 11.13 -2.48
CA PRO A 170 -18.50 10.02 -3.29
C PRO A 170 -17.92 9.93 -4.69
N SER A 171 -17.50 11.07 -5.26
CA SER A 171 -16.77 11.12 -6.53
C SER A 171 -15.84 12.32 -6.55
N LEU A 172 -14.78 12.22 -7.33
CA LEU A 172 -13.77 13.29 -7.50
C LEU A 172 -13.20 13.24 -8.90
N THR A 173 -12.58 14.35 -9.35
CA THR A 173 -11.91 14.43 -10.65
C THR A 173 -10.40 14.38 -10.44
N PHE A 174 -9.74 13.55 -11.23
CA PHE A 174 -8.29 13.44 -11.30
C PHE A 174 -7.76 13.74 -12.70
N TYR A 175 -6.52 14.19 -12.77
CA TYR A 175 -5.72 14.19 -13.97
C TYR A 175 -4.56 13.21 -13.77
N ASP A 176 -4.66 12.04 -14.38
CA ASP A 176 -3.65 10.98 -14.27
C ASP A 176 -3.80 10.01 -15.44
N GLU A 177 -2.91 9.03 -15.55
CA GLU A 177 -3.05 7.91 -16.46
C GLU A 177 -3.74 6.74 -15.75
N ILE A 178 -4.81 6.23 -16.37
CA ILE A 178 -5.59 5.15 -15.79
C ILE A 178 -5.51 3.89 -16.65
N TYR A 179 -5.30 2.78 -15.96
CA TYR A 179 -5.19 1.46 -16.54
C TYR A 179 -6.53 0.76 -16.67
N GLN A 180 -6.65 -0.08 -17.68
CA GLN A 180 -7.58 -1.21 -17.67
C GLN A 180 -6.80 -2.51 -17.45
N PHE A 181 -7.45 -3.49 -16.83
CA PHE A 181 -6.79 -4.71 -16.40
C PHE A 181 -7.32 -5.93 -17.15
N LYS A 182 -6.46 -6.94 -17.32
CA LYS A 182 -6.77 -8.29 -17.79
C LYS A 182 -6.65 -9.30 -16.65
N GLU A 183 -7.03 -10.53 -16.94
CA GLU A 183 -6.88 -11.65 -16.00
C GLU A 183 -5.51 -11.64 -15.30
N PRO A 184 -5.50 -12.00 -14.00
CA PRO A 184 -6.61 -12.62 -13.24
C PRO A 184 -7.57 -11.64 -12.55
N TYR A 185 -7.62 -10.35 -12.97
CA TYR A 185 -8.53 -9.37 -12.40
C TYR A 185 -10.00 -9.85 -12.43
N SER A 186 -10.64 -9.87 -11.26
CA SER A 186 -12.05 -10.23 -11.11
C SER A 186 -12.66 -9.61 -9.85
N ARG A 187 -13.89 -9.07 -9.97
CA ARG A 187 -14.68 -8.60 -8.83
C ARG A 187 -15.09 -9.73 -7.87
N GLU A 188 -15.02 -10.98 -8.29
CA GLU A 188 -15.25 -12.14 -7.42
C GLU A 188 -14.09 -12.39 -6.46
N LYS A 189 -12.91 -11.87 -6.77
CA LYS A 189 -11.69 -12.02 -5.97
C LYS A 189 -11.29 -10.73 -5.23
N LEU A 190 -11.73 -9.58 -5.73
CA LEU A 190 -11.25 -8.27 -5.29
C LEU A 190 -12.37 -7.41 -4.71
N ARG A 191 -12.05 -6.67 -3.65
CA ARG A 191 -12.87 -5.56 -3.19
C ARG A 191 -12.37 -4.28 -3.80
N VAL A 192 -13.07 -3.81 -4.83
CA VAL A 192 -12.74 -2.53 -5.48
C VAL A 192 -13.23 -1.38 -4.61
N LEU A 193 -12.33 -0.45 -4.33
CA LEU A 193 -12.57 0.72 -3.49
C LEU A 193 -12.88 1.97 -4.33
N MET A 194 -12.25 2.07 -5.51
CA MET A 194 -12.40 3.21 -6.43
C MET A 194 -12.40 2.70 -7.88
N SER A 195 -13.22 3.31 -8.72
CA SER A 195 -13.28 3.00 -10.16
C SER A 195 -13.52 4.26 -10.98
N VAL A 196 -13.20 4.21 -12.29
CA VAL A 196 -13.55 5.27 -13.25
C VAL A 196 -15.06 5.32 -13.40
N ASP A 197 -15.63 6.54 -13.44
CA ASP A 197 -17.00 6.74 -13.95
C ASP A 197 -16.97 6.61 -15.48
N PRO A 198 -17.57 5.55 -16.05
CA PRO A 198 -17.50 5.30 -17.49
C PRO A 198 -18.09 6.44 -18.36
N SER A 199 -18.96 7.29 -17.78
CA SER A 199 -19.51 8.45 -18.48
C SER A 199 -18.50 9.59 -18.68
N SER A 200 -17.36 9.55 -18.00
CA SER A 200 -16.31 10.58 -18.05
C SER A 200 -15.21 10.28 -19.06
N VAL A 201 -15.28 9.16 -19.76
CA VAL A 201 -14.24 8.70 -20.70
C VAL A 201 -14.84 8.27 -22.02
N ASP A 202 -14.04 8.34 -23.09
CA ASP A 202 -14.46 7.86 -24.42
C ASP A 202 -14.42 6.33 -24.50
N LEU A 203 -15.59 5.71 -24.40
CA LEU A 203 -15.76 4.26 -24.53
C LEU A 203 -15.70 3.77 -25.98
N SER A 204 -15.75 4.66 -26.97
CA SER A 204 -15.62 4.31 -28.38
C SER A 204 -14.15 4.13 -28.83
N ASN A 205 -13.20 4.52 -28.00
CA ASN A 205 -11.79 4.33 -28.28
C ASN A 205 -11.48 2.84 -28.48
N PRO A 206 -10.90 2.44 -29.63
CA PRO A 206 -10.65 1.02 -29.97
C PRO A 206 -9.66 0.32 -29.04
N ARG A 207 -8.91 1.09 -28.23
CA ARG A 207 -8.03 0.53 -27.18
C ARG A 207 -8.79 0.12 -25.92
N VAL A 208 -10.08 0.50 -25.77
CA VAL A 208 -10.92 0.02 -24.68
C VAL A 208 -11.27 -1.45 -24.92
N LYS A 209 -10.76 -2.33 -24.08
CA LYS A 209 -10.88 -3.80 -24.22
C LYS A 209 -11.91 -4.42 -23.26
N ARG A 210 -12.39 -3.64 -22.29
CA ARG A 210 -13.35 -4.11 -21.29
C ARG A 210 -14.80 -3.79 -21.70
N SER A 211 -15.51 -4.81 -22.20
CA SER A 211 -16.92 -4.70 -22.59
C SER A 211 -17.85 -4.50 -21.40
N ASP A 212 -17.46 -4.96 -20.21
CA ASP A 212 -18.19 -4.80 -18.94
C ASP A 212 -18.08 -3.38 -18.34
N LYS A 213 -17.29 -2.51 -18.96
CA LYS A 213 -17.02 -1.13 -18.52
C LYS A 213 -16.57 -1.05 -17.05
N ASP A 214 -15.87 -2.07 -16.58
CA ASP A 214 -15.32 -2.12 -15.23
C ASP A 214 -13.84 -1.68 -15.23
N PHE A 215 -13.61 -0.43 -14.86
CA PHE A 215 -12.28 0.19 -14.82
C PHE A 215 -11.92 0.49 -13.36
N ALA A 216 -11.51 -0.54 -12.63
CA ALA A 216 -11.05 -0.38 -11.26
C ALA A 216 -9.80 0.50 -11.20
N ILE A 217 -9.63 1.24 -10.11
CA ILE A 217 -8.46 2.09 -9.84
C ILE A 217 -7.74 1.58 -8.61
N THR A 218 -8.49 1.32 -7.54
CA THR A 218 -7.94 0.90 -6.25
C THR A 218 -8.71 -0.29 -5.74
N TRP A 219 -8.00 -1.30 -5.27
CA TRP A 219 -8.61 -2.50 -4.68
C TRP A 219 -7.80 -3.06 -3.52
N VAL A 220 -8.46 -3.91 -2.77
CA VAL A 220 -7.88 -4.72 -1.71
C VAL A 220 -8.37 -6.15 -1.79
N HIS A 221 -7.60 -7.08 -1.28
CA HIS A 221 -8.03 -8.44 -1.03
C HIS A 221 -7.11 -9.15 -0.03
N GLN A 222 -7.55 -10.30 0.44
CA GLN A 222 -6.73 -11.23 1.20
C GLN A 222 -6.00 -12.16 0.24
N TYR A 223 -4.70 -12.36 0.44
CA TYR A 223 -3.92 -13.38 -0.25
C TYR A 223 -3.33 -14.33 0.78
N GLY A 224 -3.96 -15.48 0.97
CA GLY A 224 -3.68 -16.34 2.11
C GLY A 224 -3.94 -15.63 3.43
N LYS A 225 -2.93 -15.51 4.29
CA LYS A 225 -3.02 -14.77 5.56
C LYS A 225 -2.70 -13.27 5.42
N GLY A 226 -2.09 -12.87 4.29
CA GLY A 226 -1.64 -11.50 4.07
C GLY A 226 -2.68 -10.61 3.42
N ARG A 227 -2.38 -9.32 3.41
CA ARG A 227 -3.26 -8.26 2.90
C ARG A 227 -2.61 -7.57 1.72
N VAL A 228 -3.35 -7.44 0.63
CA VAL A 228 -2.88 -6.80 -0.60
C VAL A 228 -3.68 -5.54 -0.88
N PHE A 229 -2.98 -4.42 -1.05
CA PHE A 229 -3.52 -3.12 -1.44
C PHE A 229 -2.90 -2.67 -2.76
N TYR A 230 -3.72 -2.30 -3.73
CA TYR A 230 -3.24 -1.77 -5.01
C TYR A 230 -3.98 -0.48 -5.39
N SER A 231 -3.25 0.46 -6.00
CA SER A 231 -3.83 1.62 -6.68
C SER A 231 -3.09 1.92 -7.97
N SER A 232 -3.84 2.11 -9.08
CA SER A 232 -3.26 2.53 -10.37
C SER A 232 -2.93 4.02 -10.45
N LEU A 233 -3.32 4.81 -9.45
CA LEU A 233 -2.96 6.23 -9.39
C LEU A 233 -1.47 6.42 -9.16
N GLY A 234 -0.90 7.47 -9.76
CA GLY A 234 0.46 7.89 -9.50
C GLY A 234 1.41 7.86 -10.69
N HIS A 235 0.89 7.82 -11.94
CA HIS A 235 1.71 8.04 -13.12
C HIS A 235 2.41 9.41 -13.06
N ARG A 236 1.68 10.42 -12.56
CA ARG A 236 2.19 11.77 -12.43
C ARG A 236 2.72 12.06 -11.04
N GLU A 237 3.80 12.84 -10.96
CA GLU A 237 4.40 13.25 -9.68
C GLU A 237 3.42 14.05 -8.82
N GLU A 238 2.63 14.95 -9.44
CA GLU A 238 1.67 15.82 -8.75
C GLU A 238 0.55 15.05 -8.05
N VAL A 239 0.28 13.82 -8.46
CA VAL A 239 -0.68 12.94 -7.78
C VAL A 239 -0.15 12.57 -6.39
N TRP A 240 1.15 12.35 -6.25
CA TRP A 240 1.80 12.04 -4.97
C TRP A 240 1.86 13.22 -4.01
N ASP A 241 1.80 14.46 -4.52
CA ASP A 241 1.79 15.67 -3.71
C ASP A 241 0.40 16.00 -3.14
N ARG A 242 -0.65 15.34 -3.59
CA ARG A 242 -2.01 15.58 -3.13
C ARG A 242 -2.23 15.05 -1.70
N PRO A 243 -2.73 15.89 -0.77
CA PRO A 243 -2.95 15.47 0.62
C PRO A 243 -3.96 14.32 0.76
N ASP A 244 -4.98 14.26 -0.10
CA ASP A 244 -5.98 13.18 -0.08
C ASP A 244 -5.38 11.84 -0.55
N ILE A 245 -4.49 11.85 -1.54
CA ILE A 245 -3.75 10.65 -1.98
C ILE A 245 -2.72 10.22 -0.92
N GLN A 246 -2.02 11.16 -0.30
CA GLN A 246 -1.10 10.86 0.80
C GLN A 246 -1.85 10.20 1.97
N GLN A 247 -3.05 10.70 2.31
CA GLN A 247 -3.90 10.09 3.34
C GLN A 247 -4.35 8.67 2.94
N MET A 248 -4.70 8.46 1.65
CA MET A 248 -5.02 7.13 1.13
C MET A 248 -3.87 6.15 1.33
N TRP A 249 -2.63 6.56 1.02
CA TRP A 249 -1.45 5.73 1.20
C TRP A 249 -1.13 5.47 2.67
N ILE A 250 -1.27 6.46 3.56
CA ILE A 250 -1.10 6.24 5.00
C ILE A 250 -2.05 5.12 5.48
N GLU A 251 -3.33 5.21 5.15
CA GLU A 251 -4.31 4.22 5.59
C GLU A 251 -4.16 2.87 4.87
N GLY A 252 -3.76 2.88 3.58
CA GLY A 252 -3.45 1.66 2.82
C GLY A 252 -2.27 0.90 3.41
N VAL A 253 -1.17 1.58 3.74
CA VAL A 253 0.00 0.99 4.41
C VAL A 253 -0.37 0.45 5.79
N LYS A 254 -1.11 1.22 6.59
CA LYS A 254 -1.61 0.76 7.90
C LYS A 254 -2.42 -0.52 7.78
N TRP A 255 -3.35 -0.56 6.82
CA TRP A 255 -4.20 -1.73 6.63
C TRP A 255 -3.38 -2.94 6.17
N ALA A 256 -2.50 -2.78 5.19
CA ALA A 256 -1.65 -3.85 4.70
C ALA A 256 -0.73 -4.43 5.82
N MET A 257 -0.23 -3.58 6.72
CA MET A 257 0.60 -3.99 7.86
C MET A 257 -0.20 -4.48 9.08
N GLY A 258 -1.52 -4.61 9.00
CA GLY A 258 -2.37 -5.06 10.10
C GLY A 258 -2.49 -4.07 11.25
N MET A 259 -2.28 -2.77 11.01
CA MET A 259 -2.39 -1.72 12.02
C MET A 259 -3.80 -1.13 12.11
N THR A 260 -4.65 -1.39 11.15
CA THR A 260 -6.07 -1.00 11.14
C THR A 260 -6.89 -2.09 10.46
N GLU A 261 -8.16 -2.19 10.83
CA GLU A 261 -9.09 -3.12 10.20
C GLU A 261 -9.80 -2.47 9.01
N GLY A 262 -10.25 -3.31 8.07
CA GLY A 262 -11.02 -2.92 6.89
C GLY A 262 -11.49 -4.18 6.18
N ASP A 263 -12.75 -4.17 5.75
CA ASP A 263 -13.35 -5.31 5.08
C ASP A 263 -12.76 -5.47 3.67
N ALA A 264 -12.14 -6.61 3.40
CA ALA A 264 -11.57 -6.98 2.10
C ALA A 264 -12.40 -8.05 1.37
N THR A 265 -13.60 -8.36 1.88
CA THR A 265 -14.50 -9.31 1.22
C THR A 265 -14.84 -8.81 -0.19
N PRO A 266 -14.63 -9.61 -1.24
CA PRO A 266 -14.99 -9.23 -2.61
C PRO A 266 -16.46 -8.82 -2.72
N ARG A 267 -16.74 -7.89 -3.62
CA ARG A 267 -18.12 -7.50 -3.88
C ARG A 267 -18.34 -7.25 -5.38
N PRO A 268 -19.55 -7.52 -5.88
CA PRO A 268 -19.90 -7.20 -7.26
C PRO A 268 -19.81 -5.69 -7.52
N LYS A 269 -19.73 -5.32 -8.80
CA LYS A 269 -19.83 -3.92 -9.22
C LYS A 269 -21.15 -3.34 -8.73
N PRO A 270 -21.17 -2.14 -8.13
CA PRO A 270 -22.43 -1.48 -7.80
C PRO A 270 -23.31 -1.32 -9.04
N ALA A 271 -24.62 -1.51 -8.89
CA ALA A 271 -25.55 -1.19 -9.95
C ALA A 271 -25.53 0.33 -10.18
N ASN A 272 -25.38 0.73 -11.44
CA ASN A 272 -25.41 2.15 -11.86
C ASN A 272 -26.81 2.71 -11.72
#